data_322e88f99a0e75b94ff294e970fe827b
#
_entry.id   322e88f99a0e75b94ff294e970fe827b
#
_cell.length_a   1.000
_cell.length_b   1.000
_cell.length_c   1.000
_cell.angle_alpha   90.00
_cell.angle_beta   90.00
_cell.angle_gamma   90.00
#
_symmetry.space_group_name_H-M   'P 1'
#
loop_
_entity.id
_entity.type
_entity.pdbx_description
1 polymer ?
#
loop_
_entity_poly.entity_id
_entity_poly.type
_entity_poly.pdbx_seq_one_letter_code
_entity_poly.pdbx_strand_id
1 'polypeptide(L)'
;MEEQKKRTAREIIENYDGPAVRIMEVCGTHTHEIFRLGIRKLLPKQVELISGPGCPVCVTPVSFIDEAIYLALEKQVTICTFGDLVRVPGSQMSLAGAREKGAKIHIVYSPADAEKYAKDHPEEQVTFLSVGFETTTPAGCLSVKQAKEDGISNYSLLVANKTMPGAYEALKGSADVFLYPGHVNAITGTELCEELVKEGVSGVVAGFTAKELLTALAVALVRFQEGKPFFVNCYPRVVTREGSHEAQRLVNELMEGCDSEWRGLGIIPGSGMQLREEWEAYDARKKYNMPKIEGKANPACRCGDVLQGKCKPSDCKVFGKVCTPQHPVGACMVSGEGACSAYYMYDTRG
;
A
#
# COMPACT_ATOMS: atom_id res chain seq x y z
N MET A 1 23.53 -19.50 40.78
CA MET A 1 22.64 -19.43 39.60
C MET A 1 22.79 -18.03 39.04
N GLU A 2 23.57 -17.83 38.00
CA GLU A 2 23.65 -16.55 37.29
C GLU A 2 22.27 -16.28 36.65
N GLU A 3 21.64 -15.18 37.04
CA GLU A 3 20.48 -14.65 36.32
C GLU A 3 20.91 -14.40 34.88
N GLN A 4 20.46 -15.24 33.96
CA GLN A 4 20.63 -15.00 32.52
C GLN A 4 19.98 -13.67 32.19
N LYS A 5 20.80 -12.62 32.09
CA LYS A 5 20.38 -11.25 31.73
C LYS A 5 19.62 -11.36 30.40
N LYS A 6 18.30 -11.18 30.42
CA LYS A 6 17.47 -11.22 29.20
C LYS A 6 17.99 -10.19 28.22
N ARG A 7 18.47 -10.63 27.07
CA ARG A 7 18.91 -9.74 25.99
C ARG A 7 17.74 -8.87 25.51
N THR A 8 18.00 -7.59 25.29
CA THR A 8 17.05 -6.68 24.67
C THR A 8 16.90 -7.01 23.19
N ALA A 9 15.79 -6.59 22.55
CA ALA A 9 15.60 -6.75 21.12
C ALA A 9 16.74 -6.13 20.30
N ARG A 10 17.25 -4.97 20.73
CA ARG A 10 18.38 -4.29 20.11
C ARG A 10 19.66 -5.14 20.19
N GLU A 11 19.99 -5.67 21.38
CA GLU A 11 21.17 -6.54 21.56
C GLU A 11 21.07 -7.81 20.73
N ILE A 12 19.87 -8.40 20.55
CA ILE A 12 19.66 -9.56 19.69
C ILE A 12 19.97 -9.21 18.22
N ILE A 13 19.50 -8.05 17.74
CA ILE A 13 19.73 -7.60 16.37
C ILE A 13 21.21 -7.30 16.14
N GLU A 14 21.83 -6.47 16.97
CA GLU A 14 23.22 -6.02 16.81
C GLU A 14 24.24 -7.18 16.90
N ASN A 15 23.91 -8.22 17.69
CA ASN A 15 24.76 -9.39 17.87
C ASN A 15 24.26 -10.64 17.12
N TYR A 16 23.43 -10.45 16.09
CA TYR A 16 23.00 -11.58 15.28
C TYR A 16 24.16 -12.16 14.49
N ASP A 17 24.45 -13.44 14.70
CA ASP A 17 25.53 -14.22 14.10
C ASP A 17 25.04 -15.41 13.25
N GLY A 18 23.72 -15.44 13.00
CA GLY A 18 23.06 -16.48 12.19
C GLY A 18 23.29 -16.34 10.69
N PRO A 19 22.63 -17.19 9.90
CA PRO A 19 22.75 -17.17 8.44
C PRO A 19 22.28 -15.84 7.84
N ALA A 20 22.72 -15.55 6.61
CA ALA A 20 22.23 -14.38 5.87
C ALA A 20 20.72 -14.46 5.70
N VAL A 21 20.03 -13.34 5.94
CA VAL A 21 18.58 -13.26 5.90
C VAL A 21 18.10 -11.98 5.23
N ARG A 22 17.11 -12.13 4.33
CA ARG A 22 16.41 -11.04 3.66
C ARG A 22 15.01 -10.91 4.24
N ILE A 23 14.73 -9.79 4.86
CA ILE A 23 13.41 -9.49 5.46
C ILE A 23 12.72 -8.43 4.60
N MET A 24 11.55 -8.73 4.06
CA MET A 24 10.80 -7.79 3.22
C MET A 24 9.72 -7.07 4.04
N GLU A 25 9.81 -5.75 4.06
CA GLU A 25 8.79 -4.88 4.59
C GLU A 25 7.64 -4.79 3.59
N VAL A 26 6.51 -5.43 3.85
CA VAL A 26 5.32 -5.35 2.98
C VAL A 26 4.31 -4.31 3.49
N CYS A 27 4.85 -3.20 4.00
CA CYS A 27 4.10 -2.07 4.54
C CYS A 27 4.88 -0.77 4.33
N GLY A 28 4.28 0.22 3.68
CA GLY A 28 4.92 1.52 3.44
C GLY A 28 5.22 2.27 4.72
N THR A 29 4.33 2.21 5.70
CA THR A 29 4.56 2.81 7.04
C THR A 29 5.75 2.16 7.75
N HIS A 30 5.92 0.82 7.66
CA HIS A 30 7.12 0.15 8.21
C HIS A 30 8.38 0.65 7.53
N THR A 31 8.41 0.72 6.19
CA THR A 31 9.55 1.26 5.45
C THR A 31 9.91 2.66 5.92
N HIS A 32 8.91 3.56 5.98
CA HIS A 32 9.11 4.94 6.45
C HIS A 32 9.68 4.98 7.88
N GLU A 33 9.06 4.28 8.82
CA GLU A 33 9.46 4.29 10.23
C GLU A 33 10.84 3.65 10.47
N ILE A 34 11.14 2.55 9.79
CA ILE A 34 12.45 1.89 9.87
C ILE A 34 13.57 2.84 9.42
N PHE A 35 13.34 3.62 8.36
CA PHE A 35 14.28 4.65 7.93
C PHE A 35 14.35 5.81 8.90
N ARG A 36 13.20 6.36 9.29
CA ARG A 36 13.11 7.51 10.21
C ARG A 36 13.79 7.24 11.55
N LEU A 37 13.63 6.02 12.07
CA LEU A 37 14.21 5.59 13.35
C LEU A 37 15.67 5.10 13.23
N GLY A 38 16.22 5.05 12.01
CA GLY A 38 17.59 4.60 11.76
C GLY A 38 17.84 3.13 12.07
N ILE A 39 16.80 2.29 12.07
CA ILE A 39 16.88 0.86 12.43
C ILE A 39 17.85 0.12 11.49
N ARG A 40 17.89 0.48 10.21
CA ARG A 40 18.81 -0.13 9.23
C ARG A 40 20.30 -0.01 9.64
N LYS A 41 20.66 1.03 10.40
CA LYS A 41 22.04 1.23 10.89
C LYS A 41 22.44 0.27 12.03
N LEU A 42 21.45 -0.37 12.67
CA LEU A 42 21.66 -1.37 13.73
C LEU A 42 21.88 -2.79 13.18
N LEU A 43 21.59 -3.01 11.91
CA LEU A 43 21.59 -4.33 11.32
C LEU A 43 23.03 -4.78 10.98
N PRO A 44 23.42 -6.00 11.35
CA PRO A 44 24.68 -6.58 10.89
C PRO A 44 24.59 -6.91 9.40
N LYS A 45 25.77 -7.08 8.76
CA LYS A 45 25.90 -7.21 7.29
C LYS A 45 25.10 -8.35 6.66
N GLN A 46 24.83 -9.42 7.43
CA GLN A 46 24.06 -10.58 6.96
C GLN A 46 22.53 -10.37 7.05
N VAL A 47 22.07 -9.27 7.60
CA VAL A 47 20.63 -8.94 7.66
C VAL A 47 20.31 -7.84 6.66
N GLU A 48 19.52 -8.16 5.65
CA GLU A 48 19.06 -7.20 4.64
C GLU A 48 17.58 -6.92 4.80
N LEU A 49 17.21 -5.63 4.93
CA LEU A 49 15.83 -5.19 4.82
C LEU A 49 15.52 -4.76 3.39
N ILE A 50 14.42 -5.25 2.86
CA ILE A 50 13.93 -4.98 1.50
C ILE A 50 12.58 -4.29 1.61
N SER A 51 12.41 -3.18 0.89
CA SER A 51 11.12 -2.50 0.80
C SER A 51 10.27 -3.14 -0.29
N GLY A 52 9.19 -3.79 0.11
CA GLY A 52 8.22 -4.45 -0.77
C GLY A 52 7.02 -3.56 -1.15
N PRO A 53 5.95 -4.14 -1.73
CA PRO A 53 4.79 -3.41 -2.29
C PRO A 53 3.78 -2.98 -1.21
N GLY A 54 4.24 -2.37 -0.13
CA GLY A 54 3.41 -1.98 1.02
C GLY A 54 2.76 -0.60 0.94
N CYS A 55 2.96 0.17 -0.13
CA CYS A 55 2.35 1.48 -0.31
C CYS A 55 1.28 1.40 -1.42
N PRO A 56 -0.02 1.67 -1.13
CA PRO A 56 -1.09 1.54 -2.11
C PRO A 56 -0.92 2.49 -3.30
N VAL A 57 -0.44 3.72 -3.08
CA VAL A 57 -0.14 4.68 -4.16
C VAL A 57 0.95 4.14 -5.09
N CYS A 58 1.97 3.50 -4.52
CA CYS A 58 3.11 2.99 -5.28
C CYS A 58 2.74 1.84 -6.21
N VAL A 59 1.79 0.99 -5.79
CA VAL A 59 1.34 -0.19 -6.55
C VAL A 59 0.15 0.09 -7.47
N THR A 60 -0.44 1.28 -7.39
CA THR A 60 -1.53 1.69 -8.29
C THR A 60 -1.00 1.84 -9.72
N PRO A 61 -1.63 1.21 -10.74
CA PRO A 61 -1.16 1.24 -12.11
C PRO A 61 -1.28 2.64 -12.73
N VAL A 62 -0.52 2.88 -13.78
CA VAL A 62 -0.55 4.17 -14.51
C VAL A 62 -1.90 4.38 -15.16
N SER A 63 -2.52 3.33 -15.68
CA SER A 63 -3.86 3.33 -16.27
C SER A 63 -4.91 3.97 -15.36
N PHE A 64 -4.85 3.72 -14.05
CA PHE A 64 -5.77 4.30 -13.08
C PHE A 64 -5.66 5.85 -12.99
N ILE A 65 -4.44 6.37 -13.06
CA ILE A 65 -4.24 7.83 -13.09
C ILE A 65 -4.79 8.41 -14.40
N ASP A 66 -4.58 7.71 -15.51
CA ASP A 66 -5.12 8.11 -16.81
C ASP A 66 -6.65 8.03 -16.87
N GLU A 67 -7.25 7.01 -16.20
CA GLU A 67 -8.70 6.93 -16.00
C GLU A 67 -9.26 8.14 -15.23
N ALA A 68 -8.59 8.53 -14.14
CA ALA A 68 -8.98 9.69 -13.35
C ALA A 68 -8.87 11.00 -14.15
N ILE A 69 -7.82 11.14 -14.96
CA ILE A 69 -7.63 12.29 -15.86
C ILE A 69 -8.72 12.31 -16.93
N TYR A 70 -9.06 11.16 -17.52
CA TYR A 70 -10.15 11.02 -18.49
C TYR A 70 -11.49 11.46 -17.90
N LEU A 71 -11.83 11.01 -16.70
CA LEU A 71 -13.04 11.45 -15.99
C LEU A 71 -13.06 12.97 -15.81
N ALA A 72 -11.94 13.54 -15.38
CA ALA A 72 -11.86 14.97 -15.11
C ALA A 72 -11.96 15.85 -16.35
N LEU A 73 -11.26 15.48 -17.43
CA LEU A 73 -11.17 16.33 -18.64
C LEU A 73 -12.26 16.02 -19.66
N GLU A 74 -12.57 14.75 -19.91
CA GLU A 74 -13.52 14.35 -20.97
C GLU A 74 -14.95 14.23 -20.45
N LYS A 75 -15.13 13.83 -19.18
CA LYS A 75 -16.45 13.69 -18.57
C LYS A 75 -16.84 14.86 -17.65
N GLN A 76 -15.92 15.82 -17.46
CA GLN A 76 -16.11 17.01 -16.61
C GLN A 76 -16.52 16.65 -15.17
N VAL A 77 -16.02 15.51 -14.67
CA VAL A 77 -16.27 15.03 -13.32
C VAL A 77 -15.29 15.69 -12.36
N THR A 78 -15.77 16.17 -11.24
CA THR A 78 -14.91 16.62 -10.14
C THR A 78 -14.27 15.42 -9.46
N ILE A 79 -12.94 15.38 -9.47
CA ILE A 79 -12.16 14.31 -8.84
C ILE A 79 -11.81 14.70 -7.41
N CYS A 80 -12.30 13.94 -6.44
CA CYS A 80 -11.88 14.01 -5.04
C CYS A 80 -10.80 12.96 -4.78
N THR A 81 -9.68 13.34 -4.17
CA THR A 81 -8.55 12.46 -3.98
C THR A 81 -7.67 12.83 -2.79
N PHE A 82 -6.90 11.88 -2.28
CA PHE A 82 -5.82 12.17 -1.35
C PHE A 82 -4.70 12.95 -2.03
N GLY A 83 -4.02 13.80 -1.26
CA GLY A 83 -3.02 14.72 -1.78
C GLY A 83 -1.85 14.06 -2.53
N ASP A 84 -1.45 12.87 -2.10
CA ASP A 84 -0.35 12.11 -2.73
C ASP A 84 -0.65 11.78 -4.20
N LEU A 85 -1.89 11.37 -4.52
CA LEU A 85 -2.26 10.98 -5.88
C LEU A 85 -2.18 12.12 -6.88
N VAL A 86 -2.33 13.37 -6.44
CA VAL A 86 -2.33 14.55 -7.32
C VAL A 86 -1.05 14.67 -8.15
N ARG A 87 0.09 14.24 -7.59
CA ARG A 87 1.40 14.33 -8.25
C ARG A 87 1.88 13.03 -8.87
N VAL A 88 1.13 11.93 -8.72
CA VAL A 88 1.51 10.64 -9.33
C VAL A 88 1.47 10.77 -10.86
N PRO A 89 2.56 10.41 -11.56
CA PRO A 89 2.58 10.46 -13.01
C PRO A 89 1.63 9.43 -13.64
N GLY A 90 0.74 9.91 -14.52
CA GLY A 90 0.07 9.12 -15.55
C GLY A 90 0.95 8.95 -16.78
N SER A 91 0.37 8.49 -17.89
CA SER A 91 1.09 8.29 -19.16
C SER A 91 1.63 9.59 -19.77
N GLN A 92 0.88 10.66 -19.67
CA GLN A 92 1.22 11.96 -20.27
C GLN A 92 1.37 13.06 -19.22
N MET A 93 0.57 13.04 -18.19
CA MET A 93 0.56 14.06 -17.14
C MET A 93 0.08 13.46 -15.81
N SER A 94 0.17 14.24 -14.73
CA SER A 94 -0.45 13.94 -13.44
C SER A 94 -1.80 14.65 -13.31
N LEU A 95 -2.54 14.40 -12.24
CA LEU A 95 -3.74 15.17 -11.90
C LEU A 95 -3.42 16.66 -11.66
N ALA A 96 -2.22 17.00 -11.17
CA ALA A 96 -1.76 18.38 -11.10
C ALA A 96 -1.70 19.03 -12.50
N GLY A 97 -1.13 18.34 -13.47
CA GLY A 97 -1.11 18.79 -14.86
C GLY A 97 -2.50 18.88 -15.51
N ALA A 98 -3.41 17.97 -15.14
CA ALA A 98 -4.79 18.03 -15.60
C ALA A 98 -5.52 19.26 -15.02
N ARG A 99 -5.23 19.65 -13.77
CA ARG A 99 -5.77 20.87 -13.14
C ARG A 99 -5.38 22.12 -13.94
N GLU A 100 -4.15 22.21 -14.45
CA GLU A 100 -3.70 23.31 -15.30
C GLU A 100 -4.47 23.38 -16.63
N LYS A 101 -5.07 22.26 -17.05
CA LYS A 101 -5.95 22.16 -18.23
C LYS A 101 -7.44 22.32 -17.91
N GLY A 102 -7.77 22.75 -16.69
CA GLY A 102 -9.14 23.04 -16.29
C GLY A 102 -9.86 21.88 -15.58
N ALA A 103 -9.19 20.77 -15.28
CA ALA A 103 -9.78 19.70 -14.49
C ALA A 103 -10.10 20.15 -13.05
N LYS A 104 -11.27 19.80 -12.55
CA LYS A 104 -11.66 20.05 -11.16
C LYS A 104 -11.10 18.93 -10.28
N ILE A 105 -10.06 19.23 -9.51
CA ILE A 105 -9.39 18.31 -8.59
C ILE A 105 -9.50 18.85 -7.17
N HIS A 106 -10.20 18.13 -6.31
CA HIS A 106 -10.43 18.49 -4.92
C HIS A 106 -9.68 17.54 -3.99
N ILE A 107 -8.80 18.07 -3.12
CA ILE A 107 -8.04 17.28 -2.16
C ILE A 107 -8.89 17.09 -0.91
N VAL A 108 -9.05 15.84 -0.51
CA VAL A 108 -9.82 15.43 0.66
C VAL A 108 -8.96 14.55 1.58
N TYR A 109 -9.39 14.42 2.84
CA TYR A 109 -8.71 13.61 3.84
C TYR A 109 -9.42 12.27 4.11
N SER A 110 -10.67 12.15 3.63
CA SER A 110 -11.45 10.91 3.76
C SER A 110 -12.43 10.75 2.60
N PRO A 111 -12.94 9.53 2.32
CA PRO A 111 -14.05 9.32 1.40
C PRO A 111 -15.34 10.05 1.84
N ALA A 112 -15.54 10.21 3.16
CA ALA A 112 -16.67 10.95 3.70
C ALA A 112 -16.63 12.45 3.34
N ASP A 113 -15.43 13.06 3.25
CA ASP A 113 -15.32 14.44 2.78
C ASP A 113 -15.72 14.56 1.31
N ALA A 114 -15.43 13.57 0.48
CA ALA A 114 -15.83 13.54 -0.92
C ALA A 114 -17.33 13.34 -1.10
N GLU A 115 -17.93 12.47 -0.30
CA GLU A 115 -19.38 12.24 -0.25
C GLU A 115 -20.09 13.54 0.18
N LYS A 116 -19.60 14.16 1.27
CA LYS A 116 -20.11 15.46 1.73
C LYS A 116 -19.98 16.54 0.66
N TYR A 117 -18.84 16.59 -0.06
CA TYR A 117 -18.69 17.53 -1.16
C TYR A 117 -19.74 17.31 -2.26
N ALA A 118 -20.03 16.06 -2.62
CA ALA A 118 -21.08 15.74 -3.59
C ALA A 118 -22.47 16.17 -3.11
N LYS A 119 -22.77 16.01 -1.82
CA LYS A 119 -24.01 16.46 -1.19
C LYS A 119 -24.17 17.99 -1.25
N ASP A 120 -23.09 18.72 -0.99
CA ASP A 120 -23.06 20.17 -0.96
C ASP A 120 -23.06 20.79 -2.38
N HIS A 121 -22.73 20.00 -3.44
CA HIS A 121 -22.65 20.41 -4.84
C HIS A 121 -23.48 19.50 -5.76
N PRO A 122 -24.81 19.48 -5.64
CA PRO A 122 -25.68 18.57 -6.38
C PRO A 122 -25.64 18.76 -7.90
N GLU A 123 -25.15 19.91 -8.38
CA GLU A 123 -24.94 20.23 -9.80
C GLU A 123 -23.67 19.63 -10.38
N GLU A 124 -22.72 19.16 -9.56
CA GLU A 124 -21.48 18.55 -9.99
C GLU A 124 -21.53 17.02 -9.90
N GLN A 125 -20.95 16.35 -10.86
CA GLN A 125 -20.64 14.93 -10.74
C GLN A 125 -19.32 14.77 -9.98
N VAL A 126 -19.29 13.93 -8.96
CA VAL A 126 -18.13 13.77 -8.07
C VAL A 126 -17.68 12.32 -8.04
N THR A 127 -16.37 12.11 -8.26
CA THR A 127 -15.77 10.79 -8.13
C THR A 127 -14.62 10.82 -7.13
N PHE A 128 -14.66 9.96 -6.14
CA PHE A 128 -13.55 9.74 -5.22
C PHE A 128 -12.62 8.66 -5.76
N LEU A 129 -11.30 8.93 -5.77
CA LEU A 129 -10.28 7.95 -6.13
C LEU A 129 -10.02 7.03 -4.96
N SER A 130 -10.66 5.86 -4.97
CA SER A 130 -10.55 4.87 -3.90
C SER A 130 -9.30 4.00 -4.09
N VAL A 131 -8.19 4.47 -3.53
CA VAL A 131 -6.88 3.80 -3.54
C VAL A 131 -6.52 3.40 -2.11
N GLY A 132 -6.22 2.13 -1.91
CA GLY A 132 -5.88 1.63 -0.58
C GLY A 132 -5.76 0.11 -0.52
N PHE A 133 -5.39 -0.35 0.66
CA PHE A 133 -5.46 -1.76 1.04
C PHE A 133 -6.66 -2.00 1.96
N GLU A 134 -6.69 -3.13 2.65
CA GLU A 134 -7.76 -3.53 3.55
C GLU A 134 -8.09 -2.49 4.63
N THR A 135 -7.11 -1.68 5.00
CA THR A 135 -7.26 -0.62 6.02
C THR A 135 -8.16 0.54 5.57
N THR A 136 -8.18 0.86 4.29
CA THR A 136 -8.90 2.03 3.73
C THR A 136 -10.17 1.65 2.96
N THR A 137 -10.28 0.41 2.51
CA THR A 137 -11.43 -0.10 1.77
C THR A 137 -12.76 0.08 2.55
N PRO A 138 -12.84 -0.20 3.87
CA PRO A 138 -14.07 -0.01 4.63
C PRO A 138 -14.59 1.44 4.61
N ALA A 139 -13.70 2.42 4.63
CA ALA A 139 -14.11 3.84 4.59
C ALA A 139 -14.73 4.21 3.23
N GLY A 140 -14.21 3.67 2.12
CA GLY A 140 -14.81 3.81 0.79
C GLY A 140 -16.20 3.15 0.73
N CYS A 141 -16.34 1.95 1.28
CA CYS A 141 -17.64 1.27 1.38
C CYS A 141 -18.64 2.09 2.19
N LEU A 142 -18.22 2.61 3.35
CA LEU A 142 -19.10 3.40 4.21
C LEU A 142 -19.61 4.66 3.50
N SER A 143 -18.74 5.36 2.74
CA SER A 143 -19.16 6.55 2.00
C SER A 143 -20.20 6.26 0.91
N VAL A 144 -20.07 5.13 0.22
CA VAL A 144 -21.06 4.68 -0.78
C VAL A 144 -22.39 4.32 -0.10
N LYS A 145 -22.33 3.60 1.02
CA LYS A 145 -23.53 3.23 1.79
C LYS A 145 -24.28 4.46 2.27
N GLN A 146 -23.55 5.43 2.84
CA GLN A 146 -24.11 6.70 3.30
C GLN A 146 -24.69 7.51 2.13
N ALA A 147 -23.98 7.58 1.00
CA ALA A 147 -24.49 8.27 -0.19
C ALA A 147 -25.83 7.69 -0.68
N LYS A 148 -25.96 6.35 -0.63
CA LYS A 148 -27.22 5.67 -0.99
C LYS A 148 -28.35 6.00 0.01
N GLU A 149 -28.06 5.96 1.31
CA GLU A 149 -29.02 6.28 2.38
C GLU A 149 -29.49 7.74 2.29
N ASP A 150 -28.58 8.66 1.96
CA ASP A 150 -28.89 10.10 1.84
C ASP A 150 -29.43 10.48 0.44
N GLY A 151 -29.57 9.53 -0.48
CA GLY A 151 -30.07 9.78 -1.84
C GLY A 151 -29.12 10.59 -2.74
N ILE A 152 -27.81 10.57 -2.46
CA ILE A 152 -26.77 11.28 -3.20
C ILE A 152 -26.43 10.48 -4.46
N SER A 153 -26.98 10.87 -5.60
CA SER A 153 -26.79 10.15 -6.88
C SER A 153 -25.61 10.67 -7.72
N ASN A 154 -25.07 11.84 -7.41
CA ASN A 154 -23.95 12.46 -8.11
C ASN A 154 -22.57 12.03 -7.57
N TYR A 155 -22.50 11.14 -6.59
CA TYR A 155 -21.28 10.55 -6.03
C TYR A 155 -20.92 9.22 -6.70
N SER A 156 -19.62 8.91 -6.79
CA SER A 156 -19.13 7.61 -7.23
C SER A 156 -17.69 7.35 -6.76
N LEU A 157 -17.27 6.08 -6.81
CA LEU A 157 -15.88 5.66 -6.59
C LEU A 157 -15.23 5.23 -7.90
N LEU A 158 -14.01 5.68 -8.16
CA LEU A 158 -13.11 4.99 -9.06
C LEU A 158 -12.23 4.08 -8.20
N VAL A 159 -12.45 2.76 -8.29
CA VAL A 159 -11.88 1.79 -7.35
C VAL A 159 -10.55 1.24 -7.87
N ALA A 160 -9.51 1.31 -7.03
CA ALA A 160 -8.23 0.62 -7.20
C ALA A 160 -7.76 0.01 -5.87
N ASN A 161 -8.70 -0.29 -4.98
CA ASN A 161 -8.39 -0.98 -3.73
C ASN A 161 -7.84 -2.38 -4.03
N LYS A 162 -6.82 -2.77 -3.26
CA LYS A 162 -6.11 -4.02 -3.40
C LYS A 162 -6.09 -4.78 -2.09
N THR A 163 -5.87 -6.09 -2.18
CA THR A 163 -5.73 -6.97 -1.02
C THR A 163 -4.34 -7.61 -1.01
N MET A 164 -3.75 -7.68 0.17
CA MET A 164 -2.37 -8.12 0.34
C MET A 164 -2.12 -9.63 0.12
N PRO A 165 -3.07 -10.54 0.32
CA PRO A 165 -2.84 -11.99 0.17
C PRO A 165 -2.18 -12.39 -1.14
N GLY A 166 -2.75 -11.97 -2.26
CA GLY A 166 -2.21 -12.29 -3.59
C GLY A 166 -0.80 -11.72 -3.82
N ALA A 167 -0.49 -10.56 -3.20
CA ALA A 167 0.85 -9.99 -3.27
C ALA A 167 1.88 -10.82 -2.48
N TYR A 168 1.50 -11.38 -1.33
CA TYR A 168 2.39 -12.27 -0.56
C TYR A 168 2.72 -13.53 -1.36
N GLU A 169 1.73 -14.12 -2.03
CA GLU A 169 1.95 -15.27 -2.91
C GLU A 169 2.86 -14.92 -4.11
N ALA A 170 2.60 -13.81 -4.79
CA ALA A 170 3.39 -13.36 -5.92
C ALA A 170 4.86 -13.04 -5.56
N LEU A 171 5.13 -12.79 -4.27
CA LEU A 171 6.46 -12.47 -3.75
C LEU A 171 7.15 -13.66 -3.06
N LYS A 172 6.57 -14.86 -3.08
CA LYS A 172 7.24 -16.05 -2.56
C LYS A 172 8.63 -16.21 -3.16
N GLY A 173 9.63 -16.48 -2.32
CA GLY A 173 11.02 -16.63 -2.72
C GLY A 173 11.79 -15.33 -2.99
N SER A 174 11.13 -14.16 -2.94
CA SER A 174 11.81 -12.85 -3.05
C SER A 174 12.49 -12.42 -1.74
N ALA A 175 12.07 -12.98 -0.61
CA ALA A 175 12.63 -12.77 0.72
C ALA A 175 12.50 -14.04 1.57
N ASP A 176 13.26 -14.11 2.66
CA ASP A 176 13.22 -15.24 3.60
C ASP A 176 12.13 -15.04 4.65
N VAL A 177 11.85 -13.79 5.02
CA VAL A 177 10.84 -13.45 6.03
C VAL A 177 10.06 -12.20 5.59
N PHE A 178 8.75 -12.21 5.74
CA PHE A 178 7.91 -11.03 5.57
C PHE A 178 7.68 -10.31 6.90
N LEU A 179 7.82 -8.98 6.88
CA LEU A 179 7.36 -8.09 7.95
C LEU A 179 5.94 -7.62 7.59
N TYR A 180 4.93 -8.31 8.10
CA TYR A 180 3.53 -8.07 7.80
C TYR A 180 2.99 -6.79 8.43
N PRO A 181 2.11 -6.06 7.74
CA PRO A 181 1.57 -4.78 8.19
C PRO A 181 0.54 -4.98 9.31
N GLY A 182 0.83 -4.49 10.51
CA GLY A 182 -0.07 -4.60 11.66
C GLY A 182 -1.45 -3.99 11.42
N HIS A 183 -1.55 -2.89 10.66
CA HIS A 183 -2.84 -2.28 10.33
C HIS A 183 -3.70 -3.16 9.41
N VAL A 184 -3.11 -3.79 8.38
CA VAL A 184 -3.84 -4.73 7.51
C VAL A 184 -4.33 -5.91 8.34
N ASN A 185 -3.44 -6.52 9.15
CA ASN A 185 -3.81 -7.65 9.99
C ASN A 185 -4.81 -7.29 11.11
N ALA A 186 -4.91 -6.02 11.52
CA ALA A 186 -5.97 -5.57 12.40
C ALA A 186 -7.37 -5.69 11.75
N ILE A 187 -7.44 -5.58 10.43
CA ILE A 187 -8.69 -5.74 9.66
C ILE A 187 -8.91 -7.22 9.29
N THR A 188 -7.89 -7.88 8.73
CA THR A 188 -8.04 -9.22 8.14
C THR A 188 -7.82 -10.37 9.13
N GLY A 189 -7.18 -10.10 10.28
CA GLY A 189 -6.73 -11.14 11.20
C GLY A 189 -5.40 -11.76 10.80
N THR A 190 -5.07 -12.92 11.41
CA THR A 190 -3.79 -13.61 11.19
C THR A 190 -3.93 -14.94 10.44
N GLU A 191 -5.13 -15.42 10.22
CA GLU A 191 -5.39 -16.78 9.72
C GLU A 191 -4.65 -17.07 8.40
N LEU A 192 -4.72 -16.13 7.45
CA LEU A 192 -3.99 -16.26 6.19
C LEU A 192 -2.47 -16.35 6.38
N CYS A 193 -1.90 -15.53 7.29
CA CYS A 193 -0.47 -15.57 7.55
C CYS A 193 -0.04 -16.92 8.17
N GLU A 194 -0.93 -17.52 8.98
CA GLU A 194 -0.74 -18.87 9.55
C GLU A 194 -0.79 -19.94 8.44
N GLU A 195 -1.67 -19.78 7.44
CA GLU A 195 -1.77 -20.69 6.29
C GLU A 195 -0.53 -20.61 5.39
N LEU A 196 -0.01 -19.43 5.13
CA LEU A 196 1.20 -19.22 4.33
C LEU A 196 2.43 -19.96 4.91
N VAL A 197 2.48 -20.22 6.23
CA VAL A 197 3.52 -21.04 6.85
C VAL A 197 3.51 -22.47 6.29
N LYS A 198 2.33 -23.05 6.03
CA LYS A 198 2.20 -24.38 5.44
C LYS A 198 2.80 -24.47 4.03
N GLU A 199 2.90 -23.32 3.39
CA GLU A 199 3.49 -23.14 2.05
C GLU A 199 4.96 -22.71 2.08
N GLY A 200 5.57 -22.74 3.27
CA GLY A 200 6.98 -22.42 3.45
C GLY A 200 7.29 -20.94 3.63
N VAL A 201 6.28 -20.09 3.77
CA VAL A 201 6.48 -18.62 3.96
C VAL A 201 6.64 -18.32 5.43
N SER A 202 7.70 -17.59 5.78
CA SER A 202 7.91 -17.09 7.15
C SER A 202 7.52 -15.63 7.27
N GLY A 203 6.98 -15.24 8.45
CA GLY A 203 6.68 -13.84 8.67
C GLY A 203 6.33 -13.49 10.10
N VAL A 204 6.40 -12.19 10.37
CA VAL A 204 6.03 -11.59 11.66
C VAL A 204 5.12 -10.40 11.44
N VAL A 205 4.06 -10.27 12.22
CA VAL A 205 3.25 -9.04 12.23
C VAL A 205 3.90 -8.06 13.18
N ALA A 206 4.10 -6.82 12.74
CA ALA A 206 4.67 -5.76 13.54
C ALA A 206 3.74 -4.56 13.74
N GLY A 207 3.86 -3.88 14.88
CA GLY A 207 3.36 -2.54 15.08
C GLY A 207 4.32 -1.49 14.50
N PHE A 208 4.19 -0.23 14.91
CA PHE A 208 4.83 0.89 14.23
C PHE A 208 5.78 1.71 15.10
N THR A 209 5.79 1.47 16.40
CA THR A 209 6.75 2.12 17.31
C THR A 209 8.13 1.49 17.21
N ALA A 210 9.17 2.22 17.60
CA ALA A 210 10.55 1.71 17.63
C ALA A 210 10.64 0.38 18.38
N LYS A 211 9.98 0.28 19.55
CA LYS A 211 9.96 -0.94 20.37
C LYS A 211 9.32 -2.12 19.63
N GLU A 212 8.19 -1.90 18.97
CA GLU A 212 7.45 -2.94 18.25
C GLU A 212 8.23 -3.44 17.04
N LEU A 213 8.82 -2.52 16.25
CA LEU A 213 9.66 -2.86 15.10
C LEU A 213 10.91 -3.65 15.51
N LEU A 214 11.64 -3.17 16.52
CA LEU A 214 12.82 -3.88 17.03
C LEU A 214 12.45 -5.26 17.59
N THR A 215 11.32 -5.36 18.31
CA THR A 215 10.84 -6.66 18.81
C THR A 215 10.51 -7.62 17.69
N ALA A 216 9.77 -7.16 16.66
CA ALA A 216 9.42 -8.00 15.51
C ALA A 216 10.65 -8.47 14.74
N LEU A 217 11.61 -7.58 14.49
CA LEU A 217 12.88 -7.93 13.83
C LEU A 217 13.71 -8.91 14.66
N ALA A 218 13.84 -8.71 15.97
CA ALA A 218 14.55 -9.64 16.85
C ALA A 218 13.89 -11.03 16.85
N VAL A 219 12.55 -11.09 16.93
CA VAL A 219 11.79 -12.34 16.83
C VAL A 219 11.99 -13.02 15.48
N ALA A 220 11.92 -12.25 14.39
CA ALA A 220 12.16 -12.77 13.04
C ALA A 220 13.55 -13.43 12.93
N LEU A 221 14.60 -12.78 13.44
CA LEU A 221 15.98 -13.29 13.39
C LEU A 221 16.15 -14.56 14.24
N VAL A 222 15.60 -14.59 15.47
CA VAL A 222 15.67 -15.76 16.36
C VAL A 222 14.93 -16.94 15.73
N ARG A 223 13.72 -16.72 15.19
CA ARG A 223 12.93 -17.82 14.59
C ARG A 223 13.53 -18.30 13.29
N PHE A 224 14.15 -17.41 12.50
CA PHE A 224 14.82 -17.81 11.26
C PHE A 224 15.97 -18.76 11.48
N GLN A 225 16.73 -18.59 12.58
CA GLN A 225 17.80 -19.53 12.96
C GLN A 225 17.33 -20.96 13.27
N GLU A 226 16.03 -21.14 13.61
CA GLU A 226 15.47 -22.48 13.84
C GLU A 226 15.32 -23.30 12.55
N GLY A 227 15.46 -22.67 11.37
CA GLY A 227 15.46 -23.33 10.06
C GLY A 227 14.12 -23.91 9.63
N LYS A 228 13.01 -23.44 10.20
CA LYS A 228 11.63 -23.88 9.88
C LYS A 228 10.77 -22.65 9.57
N PRO A 229 9.81 -22.79 8.64
CA PRO A 229 8.82 -21.73 8.41
C PRO A 229 8.06 -21.40 9.70
N PHE A 230 7.76 -20.11 9.89
CA PHE A 230 7.12 -19.63 11.11
C PHE A 230 6.22 -18.43 10.85
N PHE A 231 5.25 -18.25 11.73
CA PHE A 231 4.48 -17.04 11.88
C PHE A 231 4.45 -16.60 13.34
N VAL A 232 4.65 -15.30 13.59
CA VAL A 232 4.51 -14.73 14.93
C VAL A 232 3.78 -13.40 14.87
N ASN A 233 2.70 -13.27 15.65
CA ASN A 233 2.06 -11.99 15.88
C ASN A 233 2.80 -11.23 17.00
N CYS A 234 3.62 -10.23 16.61
CA CYS A 234 4.33 -9.34 17.53
C CYS A 234 3.52 -8.05 17.87
N TYR A 235 2.24 -7.99 17.46
CA TYR A 235 1.35 -6.85 17.68
C TYR A 235 -0.01 -7.26 18.31
N PRO A 236 0.00 -8.16 19.35
CA PRO A 236 -1.21 -8.78 19.86
C PRO A 236 -2.17 -7.82 20.57
N ARG A 237 -1.72 -6.62 20.93
CA ARG A 237 -2.59 -5.59 21.54
C ARG A 237 -3.61 -4.99 20.56
N VAL A 238 -3.41 -5.19 19.24
CA VAL A 238 -4.28 -4.65 18.19
C VAL A 238 -4.75 -5.76 17.24
N VAL A 239 -3.86 -6.70 16.91
CA VAL A 239 -4.12 -7.74 15.92
C VAL A 239 -4.61 -9.00 16.64
N THR A 240 -5.84 -9.39 16.36
CA THR A 240 -6.44 -10.66 16.76
C THR A 240 -6.38 -11.68 15.63
N ARG A 241 -6.74 -12.92 15.88
CA ARG A 241 -6.77 -13.96 14.85
C ARG A 241 -7.86 -13.68 13.82
N GLU A 242 -8.99 -13.20 14.26
CA GLU A 242 -10.21 -12.98 13.46
C GLU A 242 -10.21 -11.63 12.74
N GLY A 243 -9.43 -10.66 13.23
CA GLY A 243 -9.45 -9.27 12.74
C GLY A 243 -10.73 -8.52 13.11
N SER A 244 -11.13 -7.56 12.27
CA SER A 244 -12.32 -6.74 12.48
C SER A 244 -13.51 -7.28 11.72
N HIS A 245 -14.40 -8.00 12.41
CA HIS A 245 -15.63 -8.53 11.81
C HIS A 245 -16.54 -7.44 11.21
N GLU A 246 -16.57 -6.27 11.83
CA GLU A 246 -17.39 -5.14 11.34
C GLU A 246 -16.86 -4.63 9.99
N ALA A 247 -15.55 -4.38 9.89
CA ALA A 247 -14.93 -3.94 8.65
C ALA A 247 -15.05 -4.98 7.54
N GLN A 248 -14.79 -6.26 7.85
CA GLN A 248 -14.93 -7.36 6.90
C GLN A 248 -16.36 -7.50 6.40
N ARG A 249 -17.36 -7.43 7.29
CA ARG A 249 -18.76 -7.50 6.91
C ARG A 249 -19.17 -6.36 6.00
N LEU A 250 -18.76 -5.11 6.31
CA LEU A 250 -19.06 -3.95 5.50
C LEU A 250 -18.46 -4.08 4.09
N VAL A 251 -17.19 -4.50 4.00
CA VAL A 251 -16.53 -4.70 2.70
C VAL A 251 -17.24 -5.81 1.90
N ASN A 252 -17.54 -6.95 2.52
CA ASN A 252 -18.22 -8.06 1.88
C ASN A 252 -19.66 -7.73 1.43
N GLU A 253 -20.33 -6.79 2.09
CA GLU A 253 -21.65 -6.28 1.69
C GLU A 253 -21.56 -5.47 0.39
N LEU A 254 -20.52 -4.65 0.21
CA LEU A 254 -20.45 -3.70 -0.90
C LEU A 254 -19.51 -4.11 -2.01
N MET A 255 -18.47 -4.86 -1.71
CA MET A 255 -17.40 -5.20 -2.64
C MET A 255 -17.18 -6.71 -2.75
N GLU A 256 -16.57 -7.10 -3.84
CA GLU A 256 -16.10 -8.46 -4.11
C GLU A 256 -14.70 -8.43 -4.71
N GLY A 257 -13.99 -9.57 -4.64
CA GLY A 257 -12.65 -9.72 -5.20
C GLY A 257 -12.67 -9.73 -6.73
N CYS A 258 -11.65 -9.11 -7.32
CA CYS A 258 -11.41 -9.14 -8.76
C CYS A 258 -9.91 -9.22 -9.05
N ASP A 259 -9.57 -9.53 -10.30
CA ASP A 259 -8.18 -9.45 -10.76
C ASP A 259 -7.75 -7.99 -10.79
N SER A 260 -6.51 -7.73 -10.39
CA SER A 260 -5.99 -6.37 -10.34
C SER A 260 -4.57 -6.26 -10.86
N GLU A 261 -4.34 -5.22 -11.66
CA GLU A 261 -3.00 -4.83 -12.06
C GLU A 261 -2.27 -4.12 -10.89
N TRP A 262 -1.09 -4.62 -10.56
CA TRP A 262 -0.18 -4.00 -9.61
C TRP A 262 1.01 -3.41 -10.36
N ARG A 263 1.29 -2.15 -10.16
CA ARG A 263 2.46 -1.50 -10.77
C ARG A 263 3.73 -2.30 -10.45
N GLY A 264 4.37 -2.80 -11.50
CA GLY A 264 5.60 -3.57 -11.41
C GLY A 264 5.46 -5.05 -11.09
N LEU A 265 4.28 -5.53 -10.67
CA LEU A 265 4.02 -6.95 -10.40
C LEU A 265 3.12 -7.59 -11.48
N GLY A 266 2.49 -6.75 -12.33
CA GLY A 266 1.53 -7.22 -13.32
C GLY A 266 0.15 -7.51 -12.73
N ILE A 267 -0.64 -8.34 -13.43
CA ILE A 267 -1.97 -8.74 -12.97
C ILE A 267 -1.82 -9.85 -11.93
N ILE A 268 -2.38 -9.63 -10.75
CA ILE A 268 -2.46 -10.63 -9.68
C ILE A 268 -3.92 -11.03 -9.54
N PRO A 269 -4.27 -12.30 -9.77
CA PRO A 269 -5.65 -12.78 -9.68
C PRO A 269 -6.24 -12.57 -8.28
N GLY A 270 -7.51 -12.15 -8.21
CA GLY A 270 -8.26 -11.99 -6.97
C GLY A 270 -7.72 -10.94 -5.98
N SER A 271 -6.75 -10.13 -6.40
CA SER A 271 -6.04 -9.19 -5.52
C SER A 271 -6.57 -7.75 -5.57
N GLY A 272 -7.64 -7.50 -6.27
CA GLY A 272 -8.34 -6.24 -6.32
C GLY A 272 -9.74 -6.34 -5.74
N MET A 273 -10.36 -5.18 -5.56
CA MET A 273 -11.74 -5.06 -5.12
C MET A 273 -12.54 -4.29 -6.16
N GLN A 274 -13.79 -4.69 -6.37
CA GLN A 274 -14.78 -3.98 -7.17
C GLN A 274 -16.11 -3.90 -6.43
N LEU A 275 -16.94 -2.91 -6.75
CA LEU A 275 -18.28 -2.82 -6.20
C LEU A 275 -19.15 -3.96 -6.78
N ARG A 276 -19.97 -4.57 -5.92
CA ARG A 276 -20.97 -5.56 -6.34
C ARG A 276 -22.03 -4.93 -7.24
N GLU A 277 -22.76 -5.74 -7.99
CA GLU A 277 -23.76 -5.30 -8.95
C GLU A 277 -24.82 -4.37 -8.33
N GLU A 278 -25.26 -4.63 -7.10
CA GLU A 278 -26.27 -3.81 -6.40
C GLU A 278 -25.78 -2.39 -6.09
N TRP A 279 -24.47 -2.14 -6.22
CA TRP A 279 -23.80 -0.85 -5.96
C TRP A 279 -23.21 -0.22 -7.22
N GLU A 280 -23.46 -0.79 -8.41
CA GLU A 280 -22.87 -0.32 -9.68
C GLU A 280 -23.16 1.14 -10.04
N ALA A 281 -24.29 1.69 -9.55
CA ALA A 281 -24.62 3.12 -9.71
C ALA A 281 -23.57 4.06 -9.11
N TYR A 282 -22.75 3.54 -8.19
CA TYR A 282 -21.65 4.24 -7.55
C TYR A 282 -20.27 3.85 -8.10
N ASP A 283 -20.21 2.96 -9.09
CA ASP A 283 -18.96 2.61 -9.80
C ASP A 283 -18.72 3.61 -10.95
N ALA A 284 -17.67 4.42 -10.85
CA ALA A 284 -17.37 5.43 -11.85
C ALA A 284 -17.15 4.84 -13.24
N ARG A 285 -16.52 3.64 -13.36
CA ARG A 285 -16.29 3.01 -14.67
C ARG A 285 -17.61 2.66 -15.38
N LYS A 286 -18.57 2.12 -14.63
CA LYS A 286 -19.91 1.77 -15.15
C LYS A 286 -20.76 3.03 -15.36
N LYS A 287 -20.83 3.91 -14.34
CA LYS A 287 -21.63 5.13 -14.36
C LYS A 287 -21.32 6.04 -15.55
N TYR A 288 -20.03 6.17 -15.91
CA TYR A 288 -19.61 7.05 -17.02
C TYR A 288 -19.29 6.30 -18.30
N ASN A 289 -19.60 4.99 -18.36
CA ASN A 289 -19.32 4.12 -19.50
C ASN A 289 -17.89 4.32 -20.02
N MET A 290 -16.91 4.09 -19.13
CA MET A 290 -15.51 4.38 -19.42
C MET A 290 -14.93 3.38 -20.41
N PRO A 291 -14.14 3.84 -21.39
CA PRO A 291 -13.36 2.95 -22.21
C PRO A 291 -12.24 2.29 -21.40
N LYS A 292 -11.76 1.15 -21.85
CA LYS A 292 -10.53 0.56 -21.30
C LYS A 292 -9.34 1.48 -21.64
N ILE A 293 -8.66 1.96 -20.63
CA ILE A 293 -7.50 2.85 -20.76
C ILE A 293 -6.22 2.06 -20.41
N GLU A 294 -5.28 2.05 -21.34
CA GLU A 294 -3.96 1.43 -21.13
C GLU A 294 -2.95 2.47 -20.67
N GLY A 295 -2.33 2.24 -19.52
CA GLY A 295 -1.31 3.12 -18.98
C GLY A 295 0.08 2.80 -19.53
N LYS A 296 0.89 3.85 -19.75
CA LYS A 296 2.30 3.72 -20.17
C LYS A 296 3.23 4.29 -19.10
N ALA A 297 3.88 3.39 -18.36
CA ALA A 297 4.89 3.80 -17.38
C ALA A 297 6.13 4.39 -18.08
N ASN A 298 6.79 5.34 -17.41
CA ASN A 298 8.08 5.85 -17.91
C ASN A 298 9.13 4.73 -17.87
N PRO A 299 9.74 4.33 -18.99
CA PRO A 299 10.67 3.21 -19.07
C PRO A 299 11.97 3.41 -18.27
N ALA A 300 12.33 4.64 -17.92
CA ALA A 300 13.47 4.93 -17.07
C ALA A 300 13.21 4.63 -15.58
N CYS A 301 11.94 4.47 -15.18
CA CYS A 301 11.56 4.20 -13.80
C CYS A 301 11.70 2.70 -13.46
N ARG A 302 12.45 2.38 -12.43
CA ARG A 302 12.62 1.00 -11.92
C ARG A 302 11.77 0.71 -10.68
N CYS A 303 10.68 1.43 -10.49
CA CYS A 303 9.78 1.28 -9.33
C CYS A 303 9.32 -0.18 -9.16
N GLY A 304 8.99 -0.86 -10.26
CA GLY A 304 8.58 -2.27 -10.23
C GLY A 304 9.68 -3.22 -9.72
N ASP A 305 10.93 -3.00 -10.14
CA ASP A 305 12.06 -3.81 -9.66
C ASP A 305 12.32 -3.57 -8.16
N VAL A 306 12.20 -2.32 -7.72
CA VAL A 306 12.34 -1.95 -6.29
C VAL A 306 11.28 -2.66 -5.45
N LEU A 307 10.01 -2.62 -5.86
CA LEU A 307 8.90 -3.24 -5.14
C LEU A 307 9.00 -4.78 -5.07
N GLN A 308 9.72 -5.39 -6.01
CA GLN A 308 10.00 -6.82 -6.01
C GLN A 308 11.30 -7.19 -5.25
N GLY A 309 12.02 -6.20 -4.69
CA GLY A 309 13.30 -6.42 -4.03
C GLY A 309 14.44 -6.82 -4.97
N LYS A 310 14.30 -6.60 -6.29
CA LYS A 310 15.33 -6.92 -7.31
C LYS A 310 16.45 -5.87 -7.37
N CYS A 311 16.18 -4.66 -6.90
CA CYS A 311 17.18 -3.59 -6.79
C CYS A 311 16.79 -2.60 -5.68
N LYS A 312 17.76 -1.83 -5.21
CA LYS A 312 17.53 -0.70 -4.29
C LYS A 312 17.16 0.56 -5.08
N PRO A 313 16.47 1.54 -4.46
CA PRO A 313 16.23 2.84 -5.08
C PRO A 313 17.49 3.51 -5.62
N SER A 314 18.62 3.42 -4.90
CA SER A 314 19.94 3.94 -5.30
C SER A 314 20.47 3.36 -6.61
N ASP A 315 20.05 2.14 -6.98
CA ASP A 315 20.48 1.47 -8.24
C ASP A 315 19.71 1.99 -9.47
N CYS A 316 18.67 2.79 -9.25
CA CYS A 316 17.88 3.40 -10.32
C CYS A 316 18.62 4.63 -10.90
N LYS A 317 18.91 4.61 -12.20
CA LYS A 317 19.69 5.66 -12.88
C LYS A 317 19.11 7.07 -12.74
N VAL A 318 17.80 7.19 -12.58
CA VAL A 318 17.10 8.50 -12.45
C VAL A 318 16.91 8.93 -11.00
N PHE A 319 17.16 8.03 -10.02
CA PHE A 319 16.97 8.31 -8.59
C PHE A 319 17.87 9.47 -8.11
N GLY A 320 17.29 10.41 -7.40
CA GLY A 320 17.99 11.56 -6.83
C GLY A 320 18.55 12.56 -7.84
N LYS A 321 18.38 12.32 -9.14
CA LYS A 321 18.83 13.17 -10.25
C LYS A 321 17.63 13.81 -10.93
N VAL A 322 17.01 13.06 -11.86
CA VAL A 322 15.79 13.45 -12.56
C VAL A 322 14.55 13.16 -11.72
N CYS A 323 14.56 12.01 -11.01
CA CYS A 323 13.45 11.59 -10.15
C CYS A 323 13.70 12.06 -8.71
N THR A 324 12.99 13.12 -8.32
CA THR A 324 13.01 13.73 -6.98
C THR A 324 11.58 13.88 -6.45
N PRO A 325 11.37 14.16 -5.17
CA PRO A 325 10.02 14.44 -4.65
C PRO A 325 9.32 15.62 -5.34
N GLN A 326 10.07 16.58 -5.86
CA GLN A 326 9.54 17.73 -6.63
C GLN A 326 9.19 17.35 -8.07
N HIS A 327 9.97 16.45 -8.68
CA HIS A 327 9.82 15.99 -10.05
C HIS A 327 9.80 14.46 -10.10
N PRO A 328 8.72 13.80 -9.61
CA PRO A 328 8.67 12.35 -9.54
C PRO A 328 8.49 11.74 -10.93
N VAL A 329 9.32 10.75 -11.25
CA VAL A 329 9.19 9.94 -12.47
C VAL A 329 8.33 8.69 -12.20
N GLY A 330 8.25 8.25 -10.95
CA GLY A 330 7.43 7.12 -10.52
C GLY A 330 6.72 7.38 -9.19
N ALA A 331 5.64 6.64 -8.95
CA ALA A 331 4.79 6.78 -7.78
C ALA A 331 5.53 6.62 -6.44
N CYS A 332 6.54 5.73 -6.37
CA CYS A 332 7.32 5.50 -5.15
C CYS A 332 8.11 6.72 -4.65
N MET A 333 8.32 7.74 -5.51
CA MET A 333 8.96 8.99 -5.12
C MET A 333 7.95 10.04 -4.62
N VAL A 334 6.65 9.84 -4.90
CA VAL A 334 5.58 10.79 -4.52
C VAL A 334 5.13 10.58 -3.09
N SER A 335 4.78 9.35 -2.75
CA SER A 335 4.25 9.02 -1.43
C SER A 335 5.35 8.97 -0.38
N GLY A 336 5.09 9.53 0.80
CA GLY A 336 5.97 9.42 1.97
C GLY A 336 6.23 7.97 2.43
N GLU A 337 5.32 7.05 2.07
CA GLU A 337 5.43 5.61 2.33
C GLU A 337 6.15 4.84 1.20
N GLY A 338 6.50 5.51 0.12
CA GLY A 338 7.20 4.90 -1.01
C GLY A 338 8.66 4.62 -0.71
N ALA A 339 9.16 3.46 -1.13
CA ALA A 339 10.56 3.07 -0.94
C ALA A 339 11.54 4.13 -1.46
N CYS A 340 11.33 4.66 -2.67
CA CYS A 340 12.21 5.70 -3.23
C CYS A 340 12.18 6.99 -2.40
N SER A 341 11.01 7.41 -1.95
CA SER A 341 10.88 8.61 -1.10
C SER A 341 11.59 8.44 0.23
N ALA A 342 11.42 7.29 0.90
CA ALA A 342 12.08 6.99 2.16
C ALA A 342 13.63 6.95 2.01
N TYR A 343 14.14 6.28 0.98
CA TYR A 343 15.58 6.30 0.67
C TYR A 343 16.08 7.73 0.39
N TYR A 344 15.35 8.52 -0.39
CA TYR A 344 15.74 9.89 -0.71
C TYR A 344 15.82 10.77 0.53
N MET A 345 14.85 10.64 1.44
CA MET A 345 14.78 11.47 2.64
C MET A 345 15.81 11.10 3.69
N TYR A 346 16.11 9.83 3.88
CA TYR A 346 16.84 9.34 5.03
C TYR A 346 18.20 8.70 4.72
N ASP A 347 18.38 8.08 3.55
CA ASP A 347 19.60 7.37 3.19
C ASP A 347 20.64 8.29 2.54
N THR A 348 20.19 9.28 1.75
CA THR A 348 21.11 10.23 1.08
C THR A 348 21.64 11.36 1.96
N ARG A 349 21.17 11.46 3.20
CA ARG A 349 21.56 12.49 4.17
C ARG A 349 22.48 11.95 5.29
N GLY A 350 22.92 10.69 5.18
CA GLY A 350 23.81 10.00 6.11
C GLY A 350 25.27 10.03 5.72
#